data_38d8d90582f49a6d97bb187e6b3eba85
#
_entry.id   38d8d90582f49a6d97bb187e6b3eba85
#
_cell.length_a   1.000
_cell.length_b   1.000
_cell.length_c   1.000
_cell.angle_alpha   90.00
_cell.angle_beta   90.00
_cell.angle_gamma   90.00
#
_symmetry.space_group_name_H-M   'P 1'
#
loop_
_entity.id
_entity.type
_entity.pdbx_description
1 polymer ?
#
loop_
_entity_poly.entity_id
_entity_poly.type
_entity_poly.pdbx_seq_one_letter_code
_entity_poly.pdbx_strand_id
1 'polypeptide(L)'
;MTYRILKSIVSCLKAEGKKAFPGAKIRVGETFDIGPEFAISEFKYERHPEIIGLLTLQDKFGFVDATSTLHADTHTYAAYPSGIPEGTPFGTFFGKQSEAFLSDLGFDYLWLSNGLGFSDNPWEVTGKIFDGESYHPEKLEKAKKNIFNFWKLFRKECSFPLETRGTNNSVGIDYASDGVPLYDIYSADLDITAPPNSPWAALNDNYGLEIMGHMTRICELPNEKFPFRYYLHDPWWINSPWYDRYDGSPCDVYLPMAISRIDAEGKTQTANSLNILSIDNSYGDMPDNCVNEPLPHLLKAEKDAADAPAPFVWIYPMREYTTSHDESLLREMNLGDHYICDAINDGVPLSCVTSSDSFLKHDISVYRKSILLSPVPENKAVLEKLKHLASQGIGVIIYGTKEKLQAVQSFAQCKRLDVEMPQESLRKALAAFGYSITFDKKEETVKPPTIGIARRDNALFFSVYNANTTTDTAFKFPMGAPILCGCEAEMKNGASSYRFARGEHRECRIFIEQESGVVSCREAAPVNARYRRAIRISGLQSATLRLFPESGREAAVSTAPITDYTPIFDSRFEEKYDERHGRYLEGKNISGHIYFLIGREIRESAII
;
A
#
# COMPACT_ATOMS: atom_id res chain seq x y z
N MET A 1 31.42 14.48 -16.55
CA MET A 1 30.35 14.90 -17.49
C MET A 1 30.24 16.41 -17.47
N THR A 2 29.90 17.06 -18.59
CA THR A 2 29.68 18.53 -18.63
C THR A 2 28.19 18.81 -18.84
N TYR A 3 27.68 19.96 -18.41
CA TYR A 3 26.30 20.37 -18.65
C TYR A 3 25.92 20.31 -20.14
N ARG A 4 26.86 20.65 -21.05
CA ARG A 4 26.63 20.53 -22.51
C ARG A 4 26.36 19.09 -22.94
N ILE A 5 27.09 18.13 -22.43
CA ILE A 5 26.89 16.69 -22.73
C ILE A 5 25.56 16.24 -22.15
N LEU A 6 25.25 16.58 -20.91
CA LEU A 6 24.00 16.23 -20.25
C LEU A 6 22.78 16.78 -21.03
N LYS A 7 22.83 18.04 -21.45
CA LYS A 7 21.78 18.65 -22.31
C LYS A 7 21.57 17.89 -23.61
N SER A 8 22.67 17.43 -24.23
CA SER A 8 22.60 16.64 -25.46
C SER A 8 21.95 15.26 -25.19
N ILE A 9 22.26 14.62 -24.06
CA ILE A 9 21.66 13.33 -23.66
C ILE A 9 20.15 13.52 -23.45
N VAL A 10 19.72 14.49 -22.65
CA VAL A 10 18.30 14.77 -22.40
C VAL A 10 17.55 15.04 -23.69
N SER A 11 18.13 15.84 -24.59
CA SER A 11 17.52 16.16 -25.90
C SER A 11 17.40 14.92 -26.77
N CYS A 12 18.42 14.03 -26.78
CA CYS A 12 18.39 12.79 -27.52
C CYS A 12 17.32 11.83 -26.98
N LEU A 13 17.26 11.63 -25.65
CA LEU A 13 16.23 10.79 -25.01
C LEU A 13 14.82 11.23 -25.38
N LYS A 14 14.53 12.53 -25.32
CA LYS A 14 13.23 13.08 -25.72
C LYS A 14 12.91 12.84 -27.18
N ALA A 15 13.89 13.06 -28.06
CA ALA A 15 13.70 12.91 -29.51
C ALA A 15 13.48 11.44 -29.90
N GLU A 16 14.30 10.53 -29.39
CA GLU A 16 14.17 9.11 -29.70
C GLU A 16 12.92 8.50 -29.04
N GLY A 17 12.62 8.87 -27.80
CA GLY A 17 11.38 8.47 -27.14
C GLY A 17 10.13 8.90 -27.91
N LYS A 18 10.08 10.15 -28.39
CA LYS A 18 8.96 10.65 -29.20
C LYS A 18 8.87 9.95 -30.57
N LYS A 19 10.01 9.57 -31.14
CA LYS A 19 10.07 8.82 -32.41
C LYS A 19 9.55 7.40 -32.21
N ALA A 20 9.97 6.73 -31.12
CA ALA A 20 9.54 5.37 -30.81
C ALA A 20 8.04 5.31 -30.43
N PHE A 21 7.55 6.33 -29.70
CA PHE A 21 6.17 6.39 -29.18
C PHE A 21 5.51 7.72 -29.54
N PRO A 22 5.07 7.93 -30.80
CA PRO A 22 4.57 9.24 -31.26
C PRO A 22 3.37 9.78 -30.49
N GLY A 23 2.54 8.89 -29.93
CA GLY A 23 1.36 9.22 -29.13
C GLY A 23 1.66 9.51 -27.64
N ALA A 24 2.87 9.24 -27.16
CA ALA A 24 3.23 9.40 -25.76
C ALA A 24 3.82 10.79 -25.46
N LYS A 25 3.57 11.26 -24.24
CA LYS A 25 4.28 12.40 -23.66
C LYS A 25 5.55 11.89 -22.98
N ILE A 26 6.69 12.10 -23.62
CA ILE A 26 7.98 11.74 -23.05
C ILE A 26 8.44 12.83 -22.09
N ARG A 27 8.71 12.46 -20.84
CA ARG A 27 9.28 13.31 -19.80
C ARG A 27 10.63 12.74 -19.36
N VAL A 28 11.60 13.59 -19.17
CA VAL A 28 12.93 13.22 -18.65
C VAL A 28 13.15 13.97 -17.34
N GLY A 29 13.36 13.24 -16.27
CA GLY A 29 13.64 13.81 -14.94
C GLY A 29 15.11 13.71 -14.58
N GLU A 30 15.55 14.59 -13.68
CA GLU A 30 16.81 14.45 -12.96
C GLU A 30 16.55 13.78 -11.61
N THR A 31 17.43 12.88 -11.23
CA THR A 31 17.39 12.22 -9.91
C THR A 31 18.42 12.82 -8.99
N PHE A 32 18.01 13.28 -7.82
CA PHE A 32 18.91 13.62 -6.74
C PHE A 32 18.85 12.56 -5.65
N ASP A 33 19.84 11.67 -5.67
CA ASP A 33 19.98 10.62 -4.67
C ASP A 33 20.98 11.05 -3.61
N ILE A 34 20.55 11.01 -2.36
CA ILE A 34 21.32 11.44 -1.19
C ILE A 34 21.91 10.28 -0.40
N GLY A 35 21.72 9.06 -0.87
CA GLY A 35 22.27 7.87 -0.24
C GLY A 35 23.78 7.96 -0.09
N PRO A 36 24.34 7.33 0.93
CA PRO A 36 25.78 7.40 1.20
C PRO A 36 26.60 6.84 0.04
N GLU A 37 26.09 5.84 -0.62
CA GLU A 37 26.75 5.09 -1.69
C GLU A 37 26.71 5.79 -3.05
N PHE A 38 25.64 6.53 -3.35
CA PHE A 38 25.50 7.22 -4.63
C PHE A 38 26.02 8.64 -4.61
N ALA A 39 25.92 9.31 -3.47
CA ALA A 39 26.34 10.69 -3.34
C ALA A 39 27.80 10.84 -2.90
N ILE A 40 28.71 10.02 -3.44
CA ILE A 40 30.16 10.22 -3.27
C ILE A 40 30.55 11.39 -4.16
N SER A 41 30.34 12.59 -3.67
CA SER A 41 30.66 13.83 -4.39
C SER A 41 31.68 14.67 -3.64
N GLU A 42 32.54 15.35 -4.40
CA GLU A 42 33.45 16.36 -3.87
C GLU A 42 32.67 17.43 -3.09
N PHE A 43 31.47 17.80 -3.56
CA PHE A 43 30.61 18.76 -2.88
C PHE A 43 30.31 18.32 -1.43
N LYS A 44 29.83 17.08 -1.25
CA LYS A 44 29.39 16.57 0.05
C LYS A 44 30.53 16.22 1.00
N TYR A 45 31.55 15.53 0.50
CA TYR A 45 32.60 14.98 1.38
C TYR A 45 33.84 15.83 1.53
N GLU A 46 34.09 16.75 0.59
CA GLU A 46 35.29 17.56 0.61
C GLU A 46 34.99 19.06 0.83
N ARG A 47 33.97 19.61 0.15
CA ARG A 47 33.68 21.06 0.22
C ARG A 47 32.68 21.42 1.31
N HIS A 48 31.64 20.62 1.50
CA HIS A 48 30.52 20.89 2.40
C HIS A 48 30.21 19.69 3.31
N PRO A 49 31.21 19.19 4.10
CA PRO A 49 30.96 18.06 5.00
C PRO A 49 29.92 18.37 6.10
N GLU A 50 29.60 19.66 6.31
CA GLU A 50 28.54 20.09 7.23
C GLU A 50 27.14 19.65 6.83
N ILE A 51 26.93 19.17 5.59
CA ILE A 51 25.64 18.61 5.16
C ILE A 51 25.53 17.10 5.39
N ILE A 52 26.57 16.47 5.91
CA ILE A 52 26.52 15.03 6.21
C ILE A 52 25.66 14.83 7.46
N GLY A 53 24.57 14.10 7.29
CA GLY A 53 23.73 13.65 8.39
C GLY A 53 24.34 12.46 9.14
N LEU A 54 23.50 11.59 9.70
CA LEU A 54 23.97 10.40 10.40
C LEU A 54 24.86 9.53 9.51
N LEU A 55 26.02 9.13 10.05
CA LEU A 55 26.96 8.24 9.37
C LEU A 55 26.43 6.80 9.49
N THR A 56 26.25 6.13 8.35
CA THR A 56 25.65 4.79 8.30
C THR A 56 26.63 3.70 7.87
N LEU A 57 27.55 4.01 6.94
CA LEU A 57 28.48 3.03 6.38
C LEU A 57 29.90 3.29 6.90
N GLN A 58 30.41 2.37 7.73
CA GLN A 58 31.78 2.38 8.26
C GLN A 58 32.18 3.71 8.93
N ASP A 59 31.22 4.43 9.51
CA ASP A 59 31.41 5.76 10.12
C ASP A 59 32.06 6.81 9.19
N LYS A 60 31.88 6.64 7.87
CA LYS A 60 32.46 7.52 6.87
C LYS A 60 31.46 8.16 5.93
N PHE A 61 30.39 7.45 5.65
CA PHE A 61 29.40 7.87 4.68
C PHE A 61 28.06 8.09 5.36
N GLY A 62 27.37 9.13 5.00
CA GLY A 62 26.06 9.47 5.56
C GLY A 62 25.12 10.04 4.51
N PHE A 63 23.84 10.11 4.85
CA PHE A 63 22.85 10.82 4.04
C PHE A 63 23.09 12.32 4.06
N VAL A 64 22.38 13.09 3.24
CA VAL A 64 22.41 14.55 3.29
C VAL A 64 21.38 15.03 4.33
N ASP A 65 21.84 15.78 5.33
CA ASP A 65 20.96 16.56 6.21
C ASP A 65 20.43 17.78 5.45
N ALA A 66 19.19 17.69 4.98
CA ALA A 66 18.50 18.77 4.28
C ALA A 66 18.33 20.05 5.12
N THR A 67 18.49 19.96 6.45
CA THR A 67 18.32 21.09 7.38
C THR A 67 19.60 21.86 7.63
N SER A 68 20.71 21.47 7.02
CA SER A 68 22.03 22.06 7.18
C SER A 68 22.14 23.49 6.65
N THR A 69 23.17 24.18 7.12
CA THR A 69 23.56 25.51 6.65
C THR A 69 24.99 25.44 6.11
N LEU A 70 25.19 25.90 4.90
CA LEU A 70 26.45 25.80 4.18
C LEU A 70 27.43 26.87 4.64
N HIS A 71 28.70 26.48 4.76
CA HIS A 71 29.82 27.41 4.88
C HIS A 71 30.13 28.11 3.55
N ALA A 72 30.93 29.17 3.60
CA ALA A 72 31.36 29.87 2.42
C ALA A 72 32.20 28.98 1.50
N ASP A 73 31.93 29.02 0.21
CA ASP A 73 32.69 28.36 -0.84
C ASP A 73 32.94 29.34 -1.99
N THR A 74 34.09 29.26 -2.64
CA THR A 74 34.49 30.09 -3.78
C THR A 74 34.32 29.34 -5.12
N HIS A 75 33.86 28.10 -5.10
CA HIS A 75 33.66 27.32 -6.31
C HIS A 75 32.45 27.83 -7.10
N THR A 76 32.52 27.75 -8.43
CA THR A 76 31.46 28.20 -9.32
C THR A 76 30.38 27.13 -9.48
N TYR A 77 29.13 27.49 -9.18
CA TYR A 77 27.95 26.68 -9.41
C TYR A 77 26.98 27.42 -10.34
N ALA A 78 26.02 26.72 -10.93
CA ALA A 78 25.06 27.30 -11.87
C ALA A 78 24.32 28.52 -11.29
N ALA A 79 23.85 28.43 -10.05
CA ALA A 79 23.17 29.52 -9.37
C ALA A 79 24.10 30.43 -8.54
N TYR A 80 25.34 30.01 -8.35
CA TYR A 80 26.32 30.73 -7.52
C TYR A 80 27.65 30.88 -8.27
N PRO A 81 27.75 31.76 -9.27
CA PRO A 81 28.92 31.89 -10.11
C PRO A 81 30.18 32.42 -9.36
N SER A 82 29.98 33.09 -8.23
CA SER A 82 31.06 33.60 -7.37
C SER A 82 31.22 32.77 -6.08
N GLY A 83 30.62 31.57 -6.01
CA GLY A 83 30.66 30.74 -4.83
C GLY A 83 29.47 30.93 -3.88
N ILE A 84 29.36 30.07 -2.88
CA ILE A 84 28.30 30.06 -1.90
C ILE A 84 28.62 31.00 -0.75
N PRO A 85 27.75 31.96 -0.36
CA PRO A 85 27.95 32.80 0.82
C PRO A 85 27.85 32.00 2.12
N GLU A 86 28.62 32.40 3.12
CA GLU A 86 28.55 31.87 4.48
C GLU A 86 27.11 31.94 5.05
N GLY A 87 26.65 30.86 5.68
CA GLY A 87 25.34 30.81 6.31
C GLY A 87 24.19 30.57 5.34
N THR A 88 24.45 30.14 4.10
CA THR A 88 23.39 29.80 3.13
C THR A 88 22.67 28.53 3.54
N PRO A 89 21.34 28.57 3.82
CA PRO A 89 20.57 27.35 4.10
C PRO A 89 20.60 26.37 2.90
N PHE A 90 20.78 25.08 3.16
CA PHE A 90 20.84 24.07 2.10
C PHE A 90 19.61 24.09 1.20
N GLY A 91 18.39 24.25 1.77
CA GLY A 91 17.16 24.37 0.99
C GLY A 91 17.16 25.54 0.01
N THR A 92 17.72 26.69 0.39
CA THR A 92 17.89 27.85 -0.50
C THR A 92 18.90 27.56 -1.60
N PHE A 93 20.07 26.99 -1.24
CA PHE A 93 21.08 26.61 -2.20
C PHE A 93 20.53 25.60 -3.23
N PHE A 94 19.98 24.51 -2.72
CA PHE A 94 19.49 23.43 -3.55
C PHE A 94 18.34 23.86 -4.46
N GLY A 95 17.41 24.69 -3.94
CA GLY A 95 16.34 25.26 -4.74
C GLY A 95 16.85 26.13 -5.89
N LYS A 96 17.73 27.09 -5.62
CA LYS A 96 18.32 27.96 -6.65
C LYS A 96 19.15 27.18 -7.66
N GLN A 97 19.94 26.23 -7.20
CA GLN A 97 20.78 25.41 -8.07
C GLN A 97 19.92 24.56 -9.01
N SER A 98 18.88 23.92 -8.48
CA SER A 98 17.95 23.13 -9.28
C SER A 98 17.21 23.97 -10.33
N GLU A 99 16.66 25.10 -9.94
CA GLU A 99 15.97 26.02 -10.89
C GLU A 99 16.91 26.50 -11.99
N ALA A 100 18.17 26.81 -11.65
CA ALA A 100 19.12 27.36 -12.59
C ALA A 100 19.58 26.38 -13.67
N PHE A 101 19.67 25.07 -13.38
CA PHE A 101 20.25 24.14 -14.34
C PHE A 101 19.24 23.16 -14.94
N LEU A 102 18.19 22.74 -14.23
CA LEU A 102 17.26 21.71 -14.72
C LEU A 102 16.52 22.17 -15.99
N SER A 103 15.96 23.37 -15.95
CA SER A 103 15.25 23.94 -17.09
C SER A 103 16.18 24.17 -18.28
N ASP A 104 17.38 24.73 -18.05
CA ASP A 104 18.37 24.97 -19.11
C ASP A 104 18.82 23.69 -19.80
N LEU A 105 18.94 22.58 -19.05
CA LEU A 105 19.30 21.27 -19.59
C LEU A 105 18.12 20.54 -20.27
N GLY A 106 16.89 21.04 -20.08
CA GLY A 106 15.70 20.49 -20.71
C GLY A 106 15.04 19.34 -19.94
N PHE A 107 15.30 19.19 -18.65
CA PHE A 107 14.56 18.27 -17.78
C PHE A 107 13.11 18.72 -17.61
N ASP A 108 12.22 17.78 -17.26
CA ASP A 108 10.79 18.02 -17.07
C ASP A 108 10.35 17.92 -15.61
N TYR A 109 11.13 17.28 -14.75
CA TYR A 109 10.89 17.14 -13.31
C TYR A 109 12.19 16.81 -12.56
N LEU A 110 12.17 17.04 -11.26
CA LEU A 110 13.20 16.62 -10.32
C LEU A 110 12.64 15.51 -9.42
N TRP A 111 13.37 14.41 -9.31
CA TRP A 111 13.04 13.35 -8.38
C TRP A 111 14.01 13.34 -7.20
N LEU A 112 13.48 13.47 -5.98
CA LEU A 112 14.24 13.40 -4.75
C LEU A 112 14.16 12.00 -4.16
N SER A 113 15.29 11.33 -4.07
CA SER A 113 15.41 9.96 -3.58
C SER A 113 15.78 9.90 -2.10
N ASN A 114 15.65 8.71 -1.52
CA ASN A 114 16.13 8.36 -0.18
C ASN A 114 15.73 9.33 0.94
N GLY A 115 14.47 9.77 0.95
CA GLY A 115 13.91 10.56 2.05
C GLY A 115 14.44 11.98 2.20
N LEU A 116 15.10 12.56 1.18
CA LEU A 116 15.56 13.95 1.25
C LEU A 116 14.44 14.91 1.62
N GLY A 117 14.66 15.70 2.65
CA GLY A 117 13.69 16.64 3.18
C GLY A 117 12.65 16.01 4.12
N PHE A 118 12.77 14.71 4.39
CA PHE A 118 11.94 13.99 5.38
C PHE A 118 12.77 13.50 6.56
N SER A 119 13.77 12.67 6.36
CA SER A 119 14.60 12.12 7.41
C SER A 119 16.08 12.15 7.03
N ASP A 120 16.96 12.29 8.03
CA ASP A 120 18.41 12.14 7.85
C ASP A 120 18.86 10.68 7.83
N ASN A 121 17.99 9.77 8.29
CA ASN A 121 18.25 8.34 8.33
C ASN A 121 17.04 7.54 7.83
N PRO A 122 16.72 7.62 6.54
CA PRO A 122 15.47 7.10 5.97
C PRO A 122 15.37 5.57 5.95
N TRP A 123 16.42 4.86 6.35
CA TRP A 123 16.47 3.39 6.35
C TRP A 123 16.33 2.78 7.74
N GLU A 124 16.42 3.60 8.78
CA GLU A 124 16.46 3.16 10.17
C GLU A 124 15.29 3.75 10.97
N VAL A 125 15.09 3.22 12.16
CA VAL A 125 14.05 3.71 13.08
C VAL A 125 14.61 4.62 14.17
N THR A 126 15.87 5.03 14.02
CA THR A 126 16.58 5.95 14.92
C THR A 126 16.84 7.28 14.21
N GLY A 127 16.95 8.36 14.99
CA GLY A 127 17.19 9.69 14.46
C GLY A 127 17.37 10.74 15.56
N LYS A 128 17.02 11.98 15.27
CA LYS A 128 17.21 13.12 16.19
C LYS A 128 16.35 13.03 17.46
N ILE A 129 15.20 12.38 17.38
CA ILE A 129 14.21 12.27 18.47
C ILE A 129 14.32 10.95 19.20
N PHE A 130 14.67 9.87 18.52
CA PHE A 130 14.89 8.56 19.12
C PHE A 130 16.27 8.05 18.79
N ASP A 131 17.12 7.85 19.80
CA ASP A 131 18.52 7.43 19.63
C ASP A 131 18.72 5.90 19.65
N GLY A 132 17.61 5.13 19.76
CA GLY A 132 17.61 3.67 19.90
C GLY A 132 17.34 3.20 21.32
N GLU A 133 17.47 4.06 22.33
CA GLU A 133 17.23 3.77 23.74
C GLU A 133 16.19 4.72 24.36
N SER A 134 16.31 6.02 24.06
CA SER A 134 15.52 7.08 24.69
C SER A 134 14.91 8.02 23.66
N TYR A 135 13.75 8.58 24.01
CA TYR A 135 13.12 9.65 23.25
C TYR A 135 13.57 11.02 23.77
N HIS A 136 13.73 11.97 22.86
CA HIS A 136 14.16 13.36 23.11
C HIS A 136 13.09 14.35 22.65
N PRO A 137 11.89 14.38 23.29
CA PRO A 137 10.78 15.24 22.88
C PRO A 137 11.13 16.73 22.91
N GLU A 138 12.12 17.14 23.70
CA GLU A 138 12.63 18.52 23.76
C GLU A 138 13.25 18.98 22.43
N LYS A 139 13.70 18.07 21.57
CA LYS A 139 14.29 18.37 20.26
C LYS A 139 13.22 18.49 19.15
N LEU A 140 11.99 18.03 19.41
CA LEU A 140 10.95 17.83 18.40
C LEU A 140 10.59 19.13 17.67
N GLU A 141 10.31 20.21 18.40
CA GLU A 141 9.95 21.51 17.80
C GLU A 141 11.03 22.04 16.86
N LYS A 142 12.29 21.87 17.26
CA LYS A 142 13.43 22.29 16.43
C LYS A 142 13.52 21.42 15.15
N ALA A 143 13.40 20.11 15.28
CA ALA A 143 13.44 19.18 14.16
C ALA A 143 12.32 19.45 13.14
N LYS A 144 11.08 19.50 13.62
CA LYS A 144 9.89 19.85 12.80
C LYS A 144 10.09 21.16 12.05
N LYS A 145 10.45 22.21 12.77
CA LYS A 145 10.65 23.56 12.20
C LYS A 145 11.73 23.54 11.12
N ASN A 146 12.84 22.86 11.36
CA ASN A 146 13.96 22.80 10.42
C ASN A 146 13.57 22.05 9.13
N ILE A 147 12.94 20.87 9.25
CA ILE A 147 12.48 20.08 8.11
C ILE A 147 11.44 20.88 7.30
N PHE A 148 10.43 21.44 7.97
CA PHE A 148 9.43 22.25 7.31
C PHE A 148 10.03 23.48 6.61
N ASN A 149 11.03 24.11 7.26
CA ASN A 149 11.72 25.28 6.69
C ASN A 149 12.55 24.91 5.46
N PHE A 150 13.17 23.72 5.42
CA PHE A 150 13.82 23.22 4.20
C PHE A 150 12.87 23.26 3.01
N TRP A 151 11.66 22.68 3.13
CA TRP A 151 10.68 22.66 2.07
C TRP A 151 10.22 24.05 1.63
N LYS A 152 9.99 24.95 2.60
CA LYS A 152 9.62 26.35 2.31
C LYS A 152 10.71 27.08 1.54
N LEU A 153 11.97 26.94 1.99
CA LEU A 153 13.11 27.58 1.34
C LEU A 153 13.38 27.00 -0.04
N PHE A 154 13.30 25.68 -0.18
CA PHE A 154 13.45 25.02 -1.46
C PHE A 154 12.39 25.48 -2.45
N ARG A 155 11.12 25.43 -2.08
CA ARG A 155 10.00 25.81 -2.95
C ARG A 155 9.93 27.29 -3.28
N LYS A 156 10.42 28.13 -2.39
CA LYS A 156 10.58 29.56 -2.67
C LYS A 156 11.52 29.84 -3.85
N GLU A 157 12.56 29.04 -4.00
CA GLU A 157 13.59 29.21 -5.00
C GLU A 157 13.45 28.29 -6.23
N CYS A 158 12.64 27.21 -6.13
CA CYS A 158 12.45 26.21 -7.19
C CYS A 158 10.97 25.97 -7.44
N SER A 159 10.49 26.39 -8.60
CA SER A 159 9.14 26.14 -9.10
C SER A 159 9.03 24.84 -9.91
N PHE A 160 10.15 24.15 -10.11
CA PHE A 160 10.25 22.98 -10.98
C PHE A 160 9.36 21.81 -10.47
N PRO A 161 8.73 21.05 -11.38
CA PRO A 161 7.95 19.89 -10.99
C PRO A 161 8.76 18.90 -10.15
N LEU A 162 8.19 18.42 -9.07
CA LEU A 162 8.88 17.61 -8.07
C LEU A 162 8.16 16.29 -7.85
N GLU A 163 8.94 15.22 -7.82
CA GLU A 163 8.53 13.92 -7.34
C GLU A 163 9.43 13.52 -6.16
N THR A 164 8.88 12.86 -5.17
CA THR A 164 9.62 12.47 -3.96
C THR A 164 9.58 10.97 -3.74
N ARG A 165 10.61 10.44 -3.12
CA ARG A 165 10.60 9.15 -2.43
C ARG A 165 10.81 9.41 -0.94
N GLY A 166 9.85 8.98 -0.13
CA GLY A 166 9.97 9.08 1.33
C GLY A 166 10.99 8.09 1.91
N THR A 167 10.92 7.93 3.21
CA THR A 167 11.66 6.93 3.97
C THR A 167 11.14 5.51 3.67
N ASN A 168 11.77 4.49 4.27
CA ASN A 168 11.24 3.13 4.26
C ASN A 168 10.18 2.90 5.36
N ASN A 169 10.06 3.84 6.31
CA ASN A 169 9.25 3.70 7.52
C ASN A 169 7.81 4.20 7.34
N SER A 170 7.02 4.10 8.39
CA SER A 170 5.72 4.74 8.51
C SER A 170 5.86 6.21 8.90
N VAL A 171 4.76 6.96 8.72
CA VAL A 171 4.68 8.37 9.17
C VAL A 171 4.89 8.49 10.68
N GLY A 172 4.35 7.56 11.48
CA GLY A 172 4.51 7.55 12.94
C GLY A 172 5.95 7.26 13.36
N ILE A 173 6.60 6.27 12.73
CA ILE A 173 8.01 5.97 12.99
C ILE A 173 8.89 7.15 12.60
N ASP A 174 8.71 7.73 11.42
CA ASP A 174 9.48 8.90 10.97
C ASP A 174 9.31 10.10 11.91
N TYR A 175 8.09 10.30 12.42
CA TYR A 175 7.86 11.35 13.39
C TYR A 175 8.50 11.08 14.74
N ALA A 176 8.35 9.85 15.25
CA ALA A 176 8.91 9.45 16.53
C ALA A 176 10.44 9.37 16.52
N SER A 177 11.06 9.08 15.37
CA SER A 177 12.52 9.00 15.24
C SER A 177 13.18 10.32 14.90
N ASP A 178 12.63 11.09 13.95
CA ASP A 178 13.25 12.28 13.39
C ASP A 178 12.41 13.56 13.49
N GLY A 179 11.16 13.47 13.93
CA GLY A 179 10.25 14.61 14.00
C GLY A 179 9.75 15.09 12.64
N VAL A 180 9.55 14.18 11.68
CA VAL A 180 9.11 14.52 10.32
C VAL A 180 7.66 15.01 10.31
N PRO A 181 7.38 16.30 10.05
CA PRO A 181 6.04 16.85 10.14
C PRO A 181 5.25 16.66 8.84
N LEU A 182 5.03 15.42 8.41
CA LEU A 182 4.47 15.13 7.09
C LEU A 182 3.07 15.73 6.90
N TYR A 183 2.24 15.73 7.94
CA TYR A 183 0.92 16.37 7.89
C TYR A 183 1.02 17.87 7.61
N ASP A 184 1.93 18.58 8.29
CA ASP A 184 2.16 20.01 8.09
C ASP A 184 2.70 20.30 6.68
N ILE A 185 3.60 19.44 6.18
CA ILE A 185 4.14 19.53 4.81
C ILE A 185 3.01 19.39 3.79
N TYR A 186 2.13 18.40 3.95
CA TYR A 186 0.98 18.22 3.05
C TYR A 186 -0.03 19.37 3.11
N SER A 187 -0.25 19.93 4.29
CA SER A 187 -1.20 21.03 4.49
C SER A 187 -0.70 22.39 4.00
N ALA A 188 0.59 22.51 3.66
CA ALA A 188 1.22 23.80 3.32
C ALA A 188 1.15 24.19 1.84
N ASP A 189 0.49 23.39 0.99
CA ASP A 189 0.36 23.64 -0.46
C ASP A 189 1.72 23.90 -1.17
N LEU A 190 2.70 23.05 -0.85
CA LEU A 190 4.05 23.15 -1.39
C LEU A 190 4.24 22.40 -2.72
N ASP A 191 3.17 21.96 -3.34
CA ASP A 191 3.17 21.14 -4.58
C ASP A 191 4.12 19.93 -4.47
N ILE A 192 3.98 19.18 -3.37
CA ILE A 192 4.76 17.98 -3.10
C ILE A 192 3.85 16.78 -3.35
N THR A 193 4.27 15.90 -4.25
CA THR A 193 3.59 14.61 -4.46
C THR A 193 3.84 13.70 -3.26
N ALA A 194 2.81 12.98 -2.81
CA ALA A 194 2.97 12.01 -1.76
C ALA A 194 4.05 10.97 -2.13
N PRO A 195 4.97 10.64 -1.21
CA PRO A 195 5.95 9.61 -1.46
C PRO A 195 5.27 8.27 -1.77
N PRO A 196 5.70 7.56 -2.82
CA PRO A 196 5.16 6.24 -3.15
C PRO A 196 5.58 5.18 -2.12
N ASN A 197 5.19 3.94 -2.38
CA ASN A 197 5.69 2.78 -1.66
C ASN A 197 7.23 2.68 -1.69
N SER A 198 7.81 1.99 -0.71
CA SER A 198 9.24 1.70 -0.67
C SER A 198 9.48 0.24 -1.08
N PRO A 199 9.89 -0.03 -2.33
CA PRO A 199 10.14 -1.41 -2.79
C PRO A 199 11.29 -2.10 -2.05
N TRP A 200 12.17 -1.35 -1.40
CA TRP A 200 13.26 -1.90 -0.61
C TRP A 200 12.81 -2.75 0.57
N ALA A 201 11.68 -2.42 1.19
CA ALA A 201 11.11 -3.24 2.26
C ALA A 201 10.70 -4.62 1.75
N ALA A 202 10.01 -4.69 0.60
CA ALA A 202 9.66 -5.94 -0.05
C ALA A 202 10.91 -6.75 -0.49
N LEU A 203 11.94 -6.08 -1.01
CA LEU A 203 13.21 -6.72 -1.38
C LEU A 203 13.92 -7.38 -0.19
N ASN A 204 13.69 -6.90 1.01
CA ASN A 204 14.19 -7.47 2.25
C ASN A 204 13.22 -8.47 2.91
N ASP A 205 12.23 -8.99 2.17
CA ASP A 205 11.16 -9.88 2.69
C ASP A 205 10.33 -9.24 3.81
N ASN A 206 10.20 -7.92 3.80
CA ASN A 206 9.41 -7.17 4.77
C ASN A 206 8.26 -6.41 4.09
N TYR A 207 7.32 -7.16 3.54
CA TYR A 207 6.11 -6.59 2.92
C TYR A 207 5.26 -5.81 3.91
N GLY A 208 5.26 -6.21 5.18
CA GLY A 208 4.57 -5.47 6.24
C GLY A 208 5.06 -4.04 6.34
N LEU A 209 6.37 -3.82 6.27
CA LEU A 209 6.96 -2.48 6.30
C LEU A 209 6.58 -1.66 5.07
N GLU A 210 6.65 -2.25 3.87
CA GLU A 210 6.24 -1.57 2.65
C GLU A 210 4.77 -1.17 2.68
N ILE A 211 3.89 -2.12 2.99
CA ILE A 211 2.44 -1.94 3.00
C ILE A 211 2.02 -0.94 4.08
N MET A 212 2.51 -1.10 5.30
CA MET A 212 2.25 -0.19 6.41
C MET A 212 2.76 1.22 6.10
N GLY A 213 4.01 1.35 5.67
CA GLY A 213 4.61 2.63 5.32
C GLY A 213 3.84 3.34 4.21
N HIS A 214 3.43 2.61 3.17
CA HIS A 214 2.64 3.17 2.07
C HIS A 214 1.25 3.62 2.55
N MET A 215 0.53 2.79 3.30
CA MET A 215 -0.79 3.15 3.85
C MET A 215 -0.72 4.42 4.69
N THR A 216 0.27 4.56 5.56
CA THR A 216 0.37 5.74 6.43
C THR A 216 0.64 7.03 5.65
N ARG A 217 1.39 6.96 4.55
CA ARG A 217 1.70 8.13 3.69
C ARG A 217 0.54 8.54 2.80
N ILE A 218 -0.33 7.61 2.42
CA ILE A 218 -1.48 7.90 1.54
C ILE A 218 -2.77 8.16 2.29
N CYS A 219 -2.86 7.89 3.60
CA CYS A 219 -4.10 8.06 4.36
C CYS A 219 -4.62 9.50 4.35
N GLU A 220 -3.72 10.48 4.30
CA GLU A 220 -4.01 11.89 4.06
C GLU A 220 -3.10 12.36 2.91
N LEU A 221 -3.63 13.10 1.94
CA LEU A 221 -2.87 13.50 0.75
C LEU A 221 -3.03 14.98 0.45
N PRO A 222 -1.98 15.64 -0.09
CA PRO A 222 -2.08 17.02 -0.55
C PRO A 222 -2.96 17.17 -1.80
N ASN A 223 -3.14 16.08 -2.56
CA ASN A 223 -4.03 15.99 -3.72
C ASN A 223 -4.61 14.56 -3.81
N GLU A 224 -5.58 14.34 -4.69
CA GLU A 224 -6.26 13.04 -4.81
C GLU A 224 -5.41 11.94 -5.44
N LYS A 225 -4.21 12.26 -5.94
CA LYS A 225 -3.40 11.35 -6.75
C LYS A 225 -2.18 10.88 -5.99
N PHE A 226 -1.86 9.61 -6.12
CA PHE A 226 -0.61 9.05 -5.62
C PHE A 226 -0.08 7.97 -6.55
N PRO A 227 1.27 7.89 -6.72
CA PRO A 227 1.91 6.89 -7.56
C PRO A 227 2.14 5.58 -6.81
N PHE A 228 2.21 4.49 -7.57
CA PHE A 228 2.89 3.26 -7.18
C PHE A 228 4.23 3.20 -7.90
N ARG A 229 5.30 2.80 -7.21
CA ARG A 229 6.64 2.69 -7.78
C ARG A 229 7.06 1.24 -7.89
N TYR A 230 7.62 0.92 -9.05
CA TYR A 230 8.21 -0.37 -9.33
C TYR A 230 9.61 -0.20 -9.93
N TYR A 231 10.58 -0.97 -9.42
CA TYR A 231 11.94 -1.01 -9.95
C TYR A 231 12.10 -2.18 -10.91
N LEU A 232 12.32 -1.90 -12.18
CA LEU A 232 12.64 -2.94 -13.16
C LEU A 232 14.05 -3.47 -12.97
N HIS A 233 14.98 -2.57 -12.64
CA HIS A 233 16.39 -2.89 -12.46
C HIS A 233 17.00 -1.94 -11.44
N ASP A 234 17.86 -2.48 -10.60
CA ASP A 234 18.57 -1.72 -9.57
C ASP A 234 20.06 -2.10 -9.59
N PRO A 235 21.00 -1.12 -9.56
CA PRO A 235 22.43 -1.39 -9.69
C PRO A 235 23.05 -2.16 -8.53
N TRP A 236 22.40 -2.20 -7.37
CA TRP A 236 22.81 -3.02 -6.23
C TRP A 236 22.55 -4.50 -6.42
N TRP A 237 21.56 -4.80 -7.23
CA TRP A 237 21.19 -6.13 -7.63
C TRP A 237 21.54 -6.22 -9.11
N ILE A 238 22.63 -6.84 -9.46
CA ILE A 238 23.16 -6.98 -10.84
C ILE A 238 22.06 -7.17 -11.88
N ASN A 239 20.90 -7.68 -11.47
CA ASN A 239 19.70 -7.91 -12.25
C ASN A 239 18.52 -7.10 -11.70
N SER A 240 17.36 -7.15 -12.38
CA SER A 240 16.10 -6.71 -11.82
C SER A 240 15.88 -7.40 -10.47
N PRO A 241 15.66 -6.67 -9.37
CA PRO A 241 15.42 -7.26 -8.08
C PRO A 241 14.23 -8.22 -8.08
N TRP A 242 13.25 -7.99 -8.96
CA TRP A 242 12.06 -8.82 -9.09
C TRP A 242 12.29 -10.04 -9.98
N TYR A 243 13.07 -9.89 -11.05
CA TYR A 243 13.35 -10.95 -12.01
C TYR A 243 14.06 -12.15 -11.39
N ASP A 244 15.23 -11.96 -10.79
CA ASP A 244 16.01 -13.06 -10.23
C ASP A 244 15.49 -13.56 -8.88
N ARG A 245 14.95 -12.65 -8.08
CA ARG A 245 14.48 -12.98 -6.75
C ARG A 245 13.31 -13.95 -6.77
N TYR A 246 12.48 -13.89 -7.80
CA TYR A 246 11.24 -14.66 -7.90
C TYR A 246 11.25 -15.65 -9.08
N ASP A 247 12.42 -16.13 -9.48
CA ASP A 247 12.60 -17.05 -10.60
C ASP A 247 11.87 -16.56 -11.88
N GLY A 248 11.97 -15.28 -12.16
CA GLY A 248 11.33 -14.67 -13.32
C GLY A 248 9.82 -14.45 -13.18
N SER A 249 9.27 -14.49 -11.96
CA SER A 249 7.83 -14.35 -11.72
C SER A 249 7.52 -13.28 -10.65
N PRO A 250 7.58 -11.99 -10.99
CA PRO A 250 7.38 -10.88 -10.05
C PRO A 250 5.89 -10.62 -9.73
N CYS A 251 5.13 -11.68 -9.48
CA CYS A 251 3.69 -11.61 -9.21
C CYS A 251 3.35 -10.96 -7.85
N ASP A 252 4.30 -10.85 -6.96
CA ASP A 252 4.20 -10.19 -5.67
C ASP A 252 3.98 -8.67 -5.76
N VAL A 253 4.35 -8.04 -6.87
CA VAL A 253 4.10 -6.61 -7.09
C VAL A 253 2.60 -6.26 -7.08
N TYR A 254 1.75 -7.23 -7.36
CA TYR A 254 0.29 -7.06 -7.28
C TYR A 254 -0.16 -6.67 -5.87
N LEU A 255 0.43 -7.26 -4.82
CA LEU A 255 -0.01 -7.09 -3.44
C LEU A 255 0.13 -5.64 -2.95
N PRO A 256 1.29 -4.98 -3.00
CA PRO A 256 1.41 -3.59 -2.57
C PRO A 256 0.70 -2.61 -3.51
N MET A 257 0.57 -2.91 -4.81
CA MET A 257 -0.18 -2.06 -5.74
C MET A 257 -1.70 -2.10 -5.48
N ALA A 258 -2.23 -3.17 -4.89
CA ALA A 258 -3.65 -3.31 -4.55
C ALA A 258 -4.05 -2.56 -3.26
N ILE A 259 -3.13 -1.88 -2.59
CA ILE A 259 -3.42 -1.06 -1.41
C ILE A 259 -4.36 0.07 -1.76
N SER A 260 -5.31 0.33 -0.87
CA SER A 260 -6.30 1.39 -1.04
C SER A 260 -6.39 2.32 0.17
N ARG A 261 -6.88 3.53 -0.08
CA ARG A 261 -7.29 4.47 0.96
C ARG A 261 -8.76 4.83 0.80
N ILE A 262 -9.40 5.28 1.87
CA ILE A 262 -10.72 5.91 1.83
C ILE A 262 -10.49 7.42 2.03
N ASP A 263 -10.85 8.20 1.01
CA ASP A 263 -10.68 9.66 1.02
C ASP A 263 -11.71 10.38 1.90
N ALA A 264 -11.62 11.70 2.00
CA ALA A 264 -12.51 12.51 2.84
C ALA A 264 -14.01 12.44 2.44
N GLU A 265 -14.30 12.07 1.22
CA GLU A 265 -15.64 11.87 0.67
C GLU A 265 -16.17 10.44 0.86
N GLY A 266 -15.38 9.56 1.46
CA GLY A 266 -15.72 8.16 1.68
C GLY A 266 -15.52 7.25 0.47
N LYS A 267 -14.82 7.72 -0.58
CA LYS A 267 -14.51 6.93 -1.76
C LYS A 267 -13.24 6.14 -1.57
N THR A 268 -13.24 4.91 -2.03
CA THR A 268 -12.04 4.07 -2.04
C THR A 268 -11.20 4.38 -3.27
N GLN A 269 -9.91 4.62 -3.06
CA GLN A 269 -8.94 4.97 -4.10
C GLN A 269 -7.72 4.08 -4.01
N THR A 270 -7.16 3.71 -5.16
CA THR A 270 -5.88 3.02 -5.34
C THR A 270 -4.91 3.91 -6.11
N ALA A 271 -3.66 3.50 -6.22
CA ALA A 271 -2.67 4.25 -7.03
C ALA A 271 -3.20 4.50 -8.44
N ASN A 272 -3.10 5.73 -8.90
CA ASN A 272 -3.62 6.17 -10.20
C ASN A 272 -2.53 6.50 -11.21
N SER A 273 -1.29 6.31 -10.83
CA SER A 273 -0.14 6.40 -11.71
C SER A 273 0.90 5.36 -11.34
N LEU A 274 1.59 4.87 -12.34
CA LEU A 274 2.67 3.91 -12.19
C LEU A 274 3.99 4.60 -12.55
N ASN A 275 4.91 4.61 -11.62
CA ASN A 275 6.26 5.10 -11.82
C ASN A 275 7.20 3.88 -11.93
N ILE A 276 7.63 3.58 -13.16
CA ILE A 276 8.57 2.50 -13.43
C ILE A 276 9.97 3.10 -13.49
N LEU A 277 10.83 2.64 -12.60
CA LEU A 277 12.23 3.03 -12.56
C LEU A 277 13.11 1.91 -13.07
N SER A 278 14.13 2.28 -13.81
CA SER A 278 15.24 1.41 -14.18
C SER A 278 16.53 2.17 -13.99
N ILE A 279 17.42 1.61 -13.17
CA ILE A 279 18.80 2.08 -13.03
C ILE A 279 19.65 1.03 -13.73
N ASP A 280 19.69 1.15 -15.05
CA ASP A 280 20.38 0.17 -15.90
C ASP A 280 21.90 0.40 -15.87
N ASN A 281 22.62 -0.59 -15.37
CA ASN A 281 24.09 -0.67 -15.42
C ASN A 281 24.61 -1.62 -16.51
N SER A 282 23.73 -2.18 -17.33
CA SER A 282 24.07 -3.05 -18.46
C SER A 282 24.37 -2.29 -19.75
N TYR A 283 24.42 -0.96 -19.70
CA TYR A 283 24.62 -0.09 -20.86
C TYR A 283 23.52 -0.19 -21.93
N GLY A 284 22.32 -0.49 -21.53
CA GLY A 284 21.16 -0.62 -22.40
C GLY A 284 20.89 -2.03 -22.90
N ASP A 285 21.60 -3.03 -22.38
CA ASP A 285 21.43 -4.45 -22.74
C ASP A 285 20.52 -5.18 -21.72
N MET A 286 19.47 -4.51 -21.27
CA MET A 286 18.49 -5.10 -20.35
C MET A 286 17.64 -6.14 -21.07
N PRO A 287 17.53 -7.37 -20.55
CA PRO A 287 16.68 -8.40 -21.16
C PRO A 287 15.22 -7.97 -21.21
N ASP A 288 14.53 -8.29 -22.31
CA ASP A 288 13.10 -8.02 -22.50
C ASP A 288 12.22 -8.54 -21.35
N ASN A 289 12.61 -9.64 -20.72
CA ASN A 289 11.91 -10.23 -19.58
C ASN A 289 11.79 -9.25 -18.40
N CYS A 290 12.85 -8.50 -18.09
CA CYS A 290 12.83 -7.53 -17.00
C CYS A 290 11.72 -6.49 -17.16
N VAL A 291 11.38 -6.17 -18.42
CA VAL A 291 10.30 -5.22 -18.75
C VAL A 291 8.95 -5.94 -18.83
N ASN A 292 8.91 -7.11 -19.42
CA ASN A 292 7.65 -7.77 -19.78
C ASN A 292 7.04 -8.60 -18.65
N GLU A 293 7.84 -9.17 -17.76
CA GLU A 293 7.33 -10.00 -16.66
C GLU A 293 6.40 -9.28 -15.68
N PRO A 294 6.68 -8.06 -15.19
CA PRO A 294 5.82 -7.38 -14.24
C PRO A 294 4.52 -6.83 -14.85
N LEU A 295 4.51 -6.56 -16.16
CA LEU A 295 3.37 -5.92 -16.81
C LEU A 295 2.03 -6.64 -16.60
N PRO A 296 1.90 -7.96 -16.76
CA PRO A 296 0.63 -8.66 -16.53
C PRO A 296 0.11 -8.48 -15.10
N HIS A 297 1.00 -8.44 -14.11
CA HIS A 297 0.66 -8.30 -12.70
C HIS A 297 0.25 -6.86 -12.35
N LEU A 298 0.95 -5.87 -12.91
CA LEU A 298 0.61 -4.45 -12.77
C LEU A 298 -0.74 -4.13 -13.41
N LEU A 299 -0.97 -4.58 -14.65
CA LEU A 299 -2.24 -4.40 -15.35
C LEU A 299 -3.39 -5.13 -14.65
N LYS A 300 -3.12 -6.29 -14.05
CA LYS A 300 -4.12 -7.02 -13.28
C LYS A 300 -4.46 -6.27 -11.99
N ALA A 301 -3.48 -5.73 -11.27
CA ALA A 301 -3.71 -4.94 -10.07
C ALA A 301 -4.53 -3.67 -10.37
N GLU A 302 -4.25 -2.98 -11.48
CA GLU A 302 -5.05 -1.85 -11.96
C GLU A 302 -6.50 -2.27 -12.26
N LYS A 303 -6.68 -3.36 -12.98
CA LYS A 303 -8.02 -3.88 -13.33
C LYS A 303 -8.81 -4.28 -12.09
N ASP A 304 -8.17 -4.89 -11.11
CA ASP A 304 -8.78 -5.37 -9.87
C ASP A 304 -8.82 -4.26 -8.78
N ALA A 305 -8.40 -3.04 -9.11
CA ALA A 305 -8.33 -1.89 -8.19
C ALA A 305 -9.62 -1.72 -7.37
N ALA A 306 -9.48 -1.52 -6.06
CA ALA A 306 -10.60 -1.48 -5.14
C ALA A 306 -11.56 -0.31 -5.44
N ASP A 307 -12.86 -0.57 -5.41
CA ASP A 307 -13.95 0.42 -5.55
C ASP A 307 -14.79 0.56 -4.27
N ALA A 308 -14.50 -0.25 -3.26
CA ALA A 308 -15.16 -0.21 -1.97
C ALA A 308 -14.16 -0.56 -0.84
N PRO A 309 -14.44 -0.14 0.40
CA PRO A 309 -13.59 -0.44 1.55
C PRO A 309 -13.35 -1.94 1.71
N ALA A 310 -12.10 -2.32 1.99
CA ALA A 310 -11.72 -3.70 2.25
C ALA A 310 -12.42 -4.27 3.50
N PRO A 311 -12.42 -5.61 3.71
CA PRO A 311 -12.95 -6.20 4.94
C PRO A 311 -12.30 -5.70 6.23
N PHE A 312 -11.07 -5.19 6.14
CA PHE A 312 -10.31 -4.60 7.25
C PHE A 312 -9.85 -3.22 6.86
N VAL A 313 -10.16 -2.22 7.69
CA VAL A 313 -9.81 -0.81 7.46
C VAL A 313 -9.05 -0.28 8.66
N TRP A 314 -7.87 0.25 8.39
CA TRP A 314 -7.05 0.90 9.40
C TRP A 314 -7.36 2.40 9.49
N ILE A 315 -7.71 2.86 10.68
CA ILE A 315 -7.90 4.29 10.97
C ILE A 315 -6.58 4.80 11.53
N TYR A 316 -5.88 5.61 10.75
CA TYR A 316 -4.55 6.10 11.09
C TYR A 316 -4.59 7.56 11.56
N PRO A 317 -4.13 7.87 12.79
CA PRO A 317 -4.24 9.21 13.35
C PRO A 317 -3.07 10.12 12.93
N MET A 318 -2.88 10.32 11.63
CA MET A 318 -1.72 11.03 11.06
C MET A 318 -1.54 12.43 11.67
N ARG A 319 -2.61 13.22 11.77
CA ARG A 319 -2.54 14.58 12.32
C ARG A 319 -2.18 14.55 13.80
N GLU A 320 -2.87 13.73 14.59
CA GLU A 320 -2.63 13.59 16.03
C GLU A 320 -1.18 13.17 16.31
N TYR A 321 -0.66 12.24 15.52
CA TYR A 321 0.71 11.76 15.63
C TYR A 321 1.71 12.87 15.31
N THR A 322 1.62 13.49 14.15
CA THR A 322 2.60 14.47 13.68
C THR A 322 2.49 15.86 14.33
N THR A 323 1.53 16.04 15.22
CA THR A 323 1.38 17.27 16.04
C THR A 323 1.66 17.07 17.53
N SER A 324 1.89 15.84 17.98
CA SER A 324 2.11 15.54 19.41
C SER A 324 3.53 15.89 19.86
N HIS A 325 3.62 16.24 21.17
CA HIS A 325 4.88 16.42 21.89
C HIS A 325 4.99 15.47 23.09
N ASP A 326 4.06 14.55 23.23
CA ASP A 326 3.99 13.62 24.36
C ASP A 326 4.91 12.41 24.07
N GLU A 327 5.92 12.21 24.93
CA GLU A 327 6.83 11.08 24.86
C GLU A 327 6.11 9.73 24.88
N SER A 328 5.05 9.61 25.68
CA SER A 328 4.27 8.37 25.73
C SER A 328 3.61 8.08 24.39
N LEU A 329 3.19 9.13 23.66
CA LEU A 329 2.60 8.98 22.32
C LEU A 329 3.66 8.68 21.26
N LEU A 330 4.88 9.23 21.36
CA LEU A 330 5.99 8.85 20.48
C LEU A 330 6.30 7.36 20.58
N ARG A 331 6.29 6.83 21.82
CA ARG A 331 6.46 5.39 22.03
C ARG A 331 5.31 4.58 21.45
N GLU A 332 4.07 5.03 21.62
CA GLU A 332 2.88 4.36 21.04
C GLU A 332 2.91 4.32 19.50
N MET A 333 3.35 5.39 18.84
CA MET A 333 3.52 5.44 17.40
C MET A 333 4.48 4.36 16.93
N ASN A 334 5.66 4.30 17.53
CA ASN A 334 6.68 3.34 17.17
C ASN A 334 6.20 1.90 17.40
N LEU A 335 5.72 1.57 18.61
CA LEU A 335 5.25 0.23 18.95
C LEU A 335 4.02 -0.17 18.13
N GLY A 336 3.07 0.75 17.94
CA GLY A 336 1.82 0.50 17.22
C GLY A 336 2.06 0.24 15.73
N ASP A 337 2.91 1.02 15.09
CA ASP A 337 3.20 0.85 13.68
C ASP A 337 4.02 -0.42 13.43
N HIS A 338 5.00 -0.73 14.29
CA HIS A 338 5.70 -2.03 14.23
C HIS A 338 4.75 -3.21 14.45
N TYR A 339 3.81 -3.09 15.39
CA TYR A 339 2.79 -4.12 15.62
C TYR A 339 1.95 -4.39 14.36
N ILE A 340 1.56 -3.36 13.63
CA ILE A 340 0.83 -3.50 12.36
C ILE A 340 1.73 -4.08 11.27
N CYS A 341 2.99 -3.64 11.17
CA CYS A 341 3.98 -4.21 10.25
C CYS A 341 4.11 -5.73 10.45
N ASP A 342 4.35 -6.14 11.69
CA ASP A 342 4.50 -7.54 12.06
C ASP A 342 3.21 -8.34 11.83
N ALA A 343 2.05 -7.76 12.12
CA ALA A 343 0.77 -8.41 11.88
C ALA A 343 0.52 -8.67 10.38
N ILE A 344 0.90 -7.74 9.50
CA ILE A 344 0.82 -7.95 8.05
C ILE A 344 1.78 -9.06 7.61
N ASN A 345 3.03 -9.05 8.11
CA ASN A 345 4.01 -10.09 7.85
C ASN A 345 3.57 -11.47 8.40
N ASP A 346 2.72 -11.49 9.42
CA ASP A 346 2.11 -12.71 9.99
C ASP A 346 0.78 -13.10 9.31
N GLY A 347 0.47 -12.51 8.16
CA GLY A 347 -0.66 -12.89 7.31
C GLY A 347 -2.00 -12.24 7.65
N VAL A 348 -2.00 -11.15 8.41
CA VAL A 348 -3.21 -10.32 8.57
C VAL A 348 -3.46 -9.53 7.28
N PRO A 349 -4.63 -9.69 6.61
CA PRO A 349 -4.87 -9.11 5.29
C PRO A 349 -5.30 -7.64 5.38
N LEU A 350 -4.45 -6.78 5.91
CA LEU A 350 -4.69 -5.35 6.01
C LEU A 350 -4.14 -4.64 4.76
N SER A 351 -5.03 -4.02 3.98
CA SER A 351 -4.69 -3.35 2.72
C SER A 351 -5.48 -2.08 2.46
N CYS A 352 -6.22 -1.58 3.45
CA CYS A 352 -7.05 -0.39 3.31
C CYS A 352 -6.89 0.53 4.52
N VAL A 353 -6.74 1.81 4.29
CA VAL A 353 -6.52 2.82 5.33
C VAL A 353 -7.42 4.04 5.13
N THR A 354 -7.71 4.73 6.22
CA THR A 354 -8.27 6.09 6.21
C THR A 354 -7.64 6.90 7.34
N SER A 355 -7.49 8.21 7.17
CA SER A 355 -7.05 9.06 8.29
C SER A 355 -8.16 9.26 9.33
N SER A 356 -7.80 9.59 10.57
CA SER A 356 -8.78 9.96 11.58
C SER A 356 -9.62 11.19 11.19
N ASP A 357 -9.03 12.15 10.48
CA ASP A 357 -9.72 13.34 9.99
C ASP A 357 -10.76 13.01 8.92
N SER A 358 -10.43 12.15 7.96
CA SER A 358 -11.36 11.65 6.96
C SER A 358 -12.43 10.75 7.58
N PHE A 359 -12.03 9.85 8.48
CA PHE A 359 -12.95 8.99 9.23
C PHE A 359 -14.06 9.77 9.93
N LEU A 360 -13.73 10.92 10.54
CA LEU A 360 -14.73 11.75 11.22
C LEU A 360 -15.81 12.32 10.28
N LYS A 361 -15.50 12.51 9.00
CA LYS A 361 -16.43 13.04 7.99
C LYS A 361 -17.36 11.97 7.40
N HIS A 362 -16.97 10.70 7.45
CA HIS A 362 -17.68 9.63 6.75
C HIS A 362 -19.01 9.27 7.37
N ASP A 363 -19.97 8.91 6.52
CA ASP A 363 -21.19 8.24 6.95
C ASP A 363 -20.91 6.79 7.41
N ILE A 364 -21.76 6.27 8.27
CA ILE A 364 -21.66 4.89 8.78
C ILE A 364 -21.70 3.83 7.67
N SER A 365 -22.42 4.10 6.59
CA SER A 365 -22.58 3.18 5.46
C SER A 365 -21.26 2.78 4.82
N VAL A 366 -20.24 3.66 4.87
CA VAL A 366 -18.89 3.39 4.35
C VAL A 366 -18.29 2.14 4.99
N TYR A 367 -18.60 1.87 6.26
CA TYR A 367 -17.94 0.83 7.05
C TYR A 367 -18.80 -0.41 7.34
N ARG A 368 -20.02 -0.49 6.81
CA ARG A 368 -20.95 -1.60 7.12
C ARG A 368 -20.40 -2.99 6.81
N LYS A 369 -19.50 -3.08 5.81
CA LYS A 369 -18.89 -4.34 5.34
C LYS A 369 -17.48 -4.57 5.90
N SER A 370 -17.01 -3.75 6.85
CA SER A 370 -15.63 -3.74 7.31
C SER A 370 -15.51 -3.93 8.82
N ILE A 371 -14.36 -4.40 9.25
CA ILE A 371 -13.87 -4.33 10.61
C ILE A 371 -12.87 -3.17 10.68
N LEU A 372 -12.98 -2.34 11.71
CA LEU A 372 -12.13 -1.18 11.91
C LEU A 372 -11.01 -1.51 12.89
N LEU A 373 -9.77 -1.19 12.50
CA LEU A 373 -8.60 -1.20 13.35
C LEU A 373 -8.20 0.24 13.67
N SER A 374 -7.91 0.53 14.93
CA SER A 374 -7.45 1.85 15.35
C SER A 374 -6.45 1.70 16.50
N PRO A 375 -5.36 2.49 16.56
CA PRO A 375 -4.69 2.68 17.84
C PRO A 375 -5.66 3.30 18.84
N VAL A 376 -5.31 3.30 20.12
CA VAL A 376 -6.11 4.01 21.13
C VAL A 376 -6.25 5.49 20.71
N PRO A 377 -7.46 5.98 20.40
CA PRO A 377 -7.60 7.34 19.89
C PRO A 377 -7.32 8.39 20.96
N GLU A 378 -6.43 9.33 20.69
CA GLU A 378 -6.25 10.54 21.48
C GLU A 378 -7.41 11.53 21.24
N ASN A 379 -7.97 11.55 20.06
CA ASN A 379 -9.11 12.36 19.70
C ASN A 379 -10.43 11.74 20.22
N LYS A 380 -11.06 12.39 21.18
CA LYS A 380 -12.34 11.95 21.77
C LYS A 380 -13.44 11.76 20.73
N ALA A 381 -13.49 12.58 19.69
CA ALA A 381 -14.51 12.45 18.64
C ALA A 381 -14.33 11.14 17.84
N VAL A 382 -13.11 10.72 17.58
CA VAL A 382 -12.81 9.42 16.95
C VAL A 382 -13.27 8.28 17.83
N LEU A 383 -12.97 8.34 19.15
CA LEU A 383 -13.41 7.32 20.10
C LEU A 383 -14.94 7.22 20.17
N GLU A 384 -15.64 8.34 20.26
CA GLU A 384 -17.12 8.35 20.32
C GLU A 384 -17.74 7.82 19.02
N LYS A 385 -17.15 8.14 17.86
CA LYS A 385 -17.59 7.59 16.57
C LYS A 385 -17.36 6.09 16.50
N LEU A 386 -16.23 5.57 16.96
CA LEU A 386 -15.97 4.13 17.04
C LEU A 386 -16.98 3.42 17.96
N LYS A 387 -17.32 4.00 19.11
CA LYS A 387 -18.37 3.47 19.99
C LYS A 387 -19.73 3.44 19.30
N HIS A 388 -20.08 4.51 18.60
CA HIS A 388 -21.33 4.56 17.84
C HIS A 388 -21.37 3.48 16.77
N LEU A 389 -20.31 3.33 15.95
CA LEU A 389 -20.22 2.30 14.91
C LEU A 389 -20.32 0.88 15.50
N ALA A 390 -19.65 0.62 16.62
CA ALA A 390 -19.74 -0.67 17.31
C ALA A 390 -21.15 -0.96 17.83
N SER A 391 -21.86 0.05 18.32
CA SER A 391 -23.28 -0.09 18.75
C SER A 391 -24.21 -0.46 17.58
N GLN A 392 -23.82 -0.12 16.36
CA GLN A 392 -24.50 -0.51 15.11
C GLN A 392 -24.03 -1.87 14.56
N GLY A 393 -23.22 -2.60 15.33
CA GLY A 393 -22.76 -3.94 14.95
C GLY A 393 -21.54 -3.98 14.02
N ILE A 394 -20.86 -2.87 13.78
CA ILE A 394 -19.59 -2.84 13.06
C ILE A 394 -18.48 -3.34 13.98
N GLY A 395 -17.63 -4.25 13.50
CA GLY A 395 -16.51 -4.76 14.27
C GLY A 395 -15.46 -3.68 14.51
N VAL A 396 -15.01 -3.53 15.76
CA VAL A 396 -13.96 -2.57 16.13
C VAL A 396 -12.89 -3.28 16.94
N ILE A 397 -11.64 -3.07 16.53
CA ILE A 397 -10.43 -3.52 17.22
C ILE A 397 -9.60 -2.29 17.57
N ILE A 398 -9.25 -2.15 18.84
CA ILE A 398 -8.37 -1.08 19.32
C ILE A 398 -7.10 -1.73 19.85
N TYR A 399 -5.95 -1.21 19.46
CA TYR A 399 -4.65 -1.67 19.91
C TYR A 399 -3.84 -0.53 20.55
N GLY A 400 -2.92 -0.86 21.42
CA GLY A 400 -2.03 0.08 22.12
C GLY A 400 -1.31 -0.62 23.25
N THR A 401 -0.46 0.10 23.97
CA THR A 401 0.14 -0.44 25.19
C THR A 401 -0.93 -0.70 26.25
N LYS A 402 -0.62 -1.57 27.19
CA LYS A 402 -1.50 -1.88 28.33
C LYS A 402 -1.96 -0.63 29.06
N GLU A 403 -1.08 0.36 29.20
CA GLU A 403 -1.38 1.63 29.83
C GLU A 403 -2.43 2.43 29.06
N LYS A 404 -2.23 2.63 27.77
CA LYS A 404 -3.17 3.36 26.88
C LYS A 404 -4.52 2.65 26.80
N LEU A 405 -4.54 1.33 26.77
CA LEU A 405 -5.78 0.54 26.73
C LEU A 405 -6.67 0.74 27.96
N GLN A 406 -6.12 1.19 29.10
CA GLN A 406 -6.91 1.52 30.29
C GLN A 406 -7.92 2.66 30.01
N ALA A 407 -7.56 3.61 29.16
CA ALA A 407 -8.45 4.74 28.81
C ALA A 407 -9.73 4.28 28.07
N VAL A 408 -9.70 3.11 27.43
CA VAL A 408 -10.83 2.56 26.66
C VAL A 408 -11.46 1.32 27.30
N GLN A 409 -11.21 1.06 28.59
CA GLN A 409 -11.77 -0.11 29.28
C GLN A 409 -13.30 -0.14 29.30
N SER A 410 -13.95 1.03 29.39
CA SER A 410 -15.39 1.17 29.36
C SER A 410 -16.04 0.87 28.00
N PHE A 411 -15.26 0.77 26.93
CA PHE A 411 -15.74 0.43 25.60
C PHE A 411 -15.89 -1.09 25.45
N ALA A 412 -17.00 -1.63 25.93
CA ALA A 412 -17.23 -3.08 26.01
C ALA A 412 -17.36 -3.79 24.65
N GLN A 413 -17.84 -3.08 23.60
CA GLN A 413 -18.12 -3.66 22.28
C GLN A 413 -16.91 -3.73 21.35
N CYS A 414 -15.72 -3.32 21.78
CA CYS A 414 -14.49 -3.47 21.00
C CYS A 414 -13.62 -4.62 21.49
N LYS A 415 -12.79 -5.15 20.60
CA LYS A 415 -11.65 -5.98 20.99
C LYS A 415 -10.46 -5.08 21.28
N ARG A 416 -9.77 -5.32 22.38
CA ARG A 416 -8.57 -4.58 22.78
C ARG A 416 -7.37 -5.50 22.67
N LEU A 417 -6.30 -5.01 22.05
CA LEU A 417 -5.08 -5.76 21.82
C LEU A 417 -3.89 -4.98 22.37
N ASP A 418 -3.14 -5.64 23.24
CA ASP A 418 -1.89 -5.11 23.75
C ASP A 418 -0.78 -5.30 22.71
N VAL A 419 -0.14 -4.21 22.28
CA VAL A 419 0.93 -4.23 21.27
C VAL A 419 2.18 -4.98 21.71
N GLU A 420 2.35 -5.22 23.01
CA GLU A 420 3.44 -6.04 23.57
C GLU A 420 3.13 -7.55 23.53
N MET A 421 1.93 -7.94 23.06
CA MET A 421 1.53 -9.32 22.90
C MET A 421 1.87 -9.87 21.50
N PRO A 422 1.99 -11.20 21.34
CA PRO A 422 2.25 -11.79 20.02
C PRO A 422 1.20 -11.41 18.96
N GLN A 423 1.63 -11.22 17.72
CA GLN A 423 0.79 -10.83 16.56
C GLN A 423 -0.38 -11.78 16.30
N GLU A 424 -0.27 -13.04 16.70
CA GLU A 424 -1.40 -13.98 16.66
C GLU A 424 -2.65 -13.46 17.37
N SER A 425 -2.51 -12.51 18.30
CA SER A 425 -3.64 -11.86 18.95
C SER A 425 -4.53 -11.10 17.98
N LEU A 426 -3.98 -10.43 16.96
CA LEU A 426 -4.78 -9.75 15.93
C LEU A 426 -5.55 -10.76 15.08
N ARG A 427 -4.94 -11.87 14.66
CA ARG A 427 -5.66 -12.94 13.93
C ARG A 427 -6.78 -13.55 14.79
N LYS A 428 -6.54 -13.79 16.08
CA LYS A 428 -7.59 -14.25 17.01
C LYS A 428 -8.73 -13.24 17.17
N ALA A 429 -8.42 -11.95 17.19
CA ALA A 429 -9.43 -10.92 17.24
C ALA A 429 -10.29 -10.91 15.97
N LEU A 430 -9.69 -11.05 14.79
CA LEU A 430 -10.42 -11.17 13.51
C LEU A 430 -11.31 -12.41 13.49
N ALA A 431 -10.83 -13.55 14.00
CA ALA A 431 -11.62 -14.78 14.10
C ALA A 431 -12.87 -14.61 14.99
N ALA A 432 -12.80 -13.78 16.05
CA ALA A 432 -13.96 -13.46 16.87
C ALA A 432 -15.05 -12.66 16.13
N PHE A 433 -14.71 -12.03 15.01
CA PHE A 433 -15.67 -11.40 14.09
C PHE A 433 -16.04 -12.30 12.91
N GLY A 434 -15.67 -13.59 12.96
CA GLY A 434 -15.98 -14.58 11.95
C GLY A 434 -14.95 -14.69 10.80
N TYR A 435 -13.85 -13.93 10.84
CA TYR A 435 -12.77 -14.02 9.86
C TYR A 435 -11.62 -14.86 10.41
N SER A 436 -11.67 -16.16 10.17
CA SER A 436 -10.60 -17.09 10.55
C SER A 436 -9.64 -17.28 9.38
N ILE A 437 -8.35 -17.04 9.63
CA ILE A 437 -7.25 -17.25 8.69
C ILE A 437 -6.19 -18.04 9.43
N THR A 438 -5.89 -19.24 8.93
CA THR A 438 -4.93 -20.16 9.58
C THR A 438 -3.93 -20.69 8.57
N PHE A 439 -2.74 -21.00 9.04
CA PHE A 439 -1.65 -21.53 8.23
C PHE A 439 -1.19 -22.85 8.81
N ASP A 440 -0.91 -23.81 7.95
CA ASP A 440 -0.25 -25.05 8.35
C ASP A 440 1.27 -24.85 8.22
N LYS A 441 1.91 -24.56 9.37
CA LYS A 441 3.36 -24.43 9.46
C LYS A 441 3.96 -25.83 9.54
N LYS A 442 4.58 -26.29 8.45
CA LYS A 442 5.30 -27.57 8.45
C LYS A 442 6.61 -27.51 9.22
N GLU A 443 7.21 -26.31 9.34
CA GLU A 443 8.43 -26.05 10.10
C GLU A 443 8.32 -24.68 10.79
N GLU A 444 8.91 -24.53 11.97
CA GLU A 444 8.91 -23.25 12.72
C GLU A 444 9.59 -22.09 11.95
N THR A 445 10.49 -22.42 11.03
CA THR A 445 11.24 -21.46 10.22
C THR A 445 10.44 -20.88 9.03
N VAL A 446 9.26 -21.45 8.73
CA VAL A 446 8.44 -20.99 7.60
C VAL A 446 7.69 -19.72 8.01
N LYS A 447 7.99 -18.62 7.32
CA LYS A 447 7.23 -17.36 7.49
C LYS A 447 5.79 -17.56 6.99
N PRO A 448 4.78 -17.01 7.68
CA PRO A 448 3.42 -16.94 7.15
C PRO A 448 3.39 -16.19 5.82
N PRO A 449 2.43 -16.49 4.93
CA PRO A 449 2.27 -15.71 3.71
C PRO A 449 1.79 -14.29 4.04
N THR A 450 2.21 -13.32 3.26
CA THR A 450 1.61 -11.99 3.27
C THR A 450 0.33 -12.02 2.44
N ILE A 451 -0.77 -11.52 2.99
CA ILE A 451 -2.09 -11.59 2.37
C ILE A 451 -2.68 -10.18 2.26
N GLY A 452 -3.16 -9.84 1.06
CA GLY A 452 -4.02 -8.69 0.82
C GLY A 452 -5.42 -9.14 0.43
N ILE A 453 -6.45 -8.43 0.90
CA ILE A 453 -7.83 -8.65 0.46
C ILE A 453 -8.45 -7.31 0.12
N ALA A 454 -8.68 -7.08 -1.16
CA ALA A 454 -9.37 -5.90 -1.68
C ALA A 454 -10.82 -6.23 -2.07
N ARG A 455 -11.66 -5.21 -2.18
CA ARG A 455 -13.05 -5.34 -2.62
C ARG A 455 -13.27 -4.56 -3.91
N ARG A 456 -13.79 -5.23 -4.93
CA ARG A 456 -14.23 -4.60 -6.17
C ARG A 456 -15.48 -5.29 -6.70
N ASP A 457 -16.46 -4.51 -7.11
CA ASP A 457 -17.67 -4.99 -7.79
C ASP A 457 -18.33 -6.20 -7.09
N ASN A 458 -18.54 -6.08 -5.78
CA ASN A 458 -19.04 -7.12 -4.86
C ASN A 458 -18.15 -8.36 -4.70
N ALA A 459 -17.03 -8.47 -5.40
CA ALA A 459 -16.07 -9.54 -5.21
C ALA A 459 -15.00 -9.18 -4.17
N LEU A 460 -14.41 -10.21 -3.57
CA LEU A 460 -13.14 -10.09 -2.85
C LEU A 460 -12.00 -10.56 -3.76
N PHE A 461 -10.94 -9.79 -3.82
CA PHE A 461 -9.72 -10.13 -4.53
C PHE A 461 -8.63 -10.47 -3.51
N PHE A 462 -8.19 -11.70 -3.54
CA PHE A 462 -7.14 -12.22 -2.67
C PHE A 462 -5.81 -12.12 -3.38
N SER A 463 -4.85 -11.51 -2.73
CA SER A 463 -3.44 -11.51 -3.13
C SER A 463 -2.64 -12.18 -2.04
N VAL A 464 -1.97 -13.28 -2.37
CA VAL A 464 -1.20 -14.09 -1.42
C VAL A 464 0.22 -14.24 -1.95
N TYR A 465 1.19 -13.89 -1.14
CA TYR A 465 2.59 -14.02 -1.44
C TYR A 465 3.30 -14.88 -0.40
N ASN A 466 4.00 -15.91 -0.88
CA ASN A 466 4.85 -16.78 -0.09
C ASN A 466 6.31 -16.64 -0.55
N ALA A 467 7.18 -16.15 0.31
CA ALA A 467 8.57 -15.85 -0.08
C ALA A 467 9.36 -17.07 -0.60
N ASN A 468 9.37 -18.17 0.13
CA ASN A 468 10.27 -19.28 -0.15
C ASN A 468 9.63 -20.67 -0.10
N THR A 469 8.39 -20.79 0.32
CA THR A 469 7.74 -22.09 0.52
C THR A 469 6.28 -22.04 0.14
N THR A 470 5.75 -23.17 -0.33
CA THR A 470 4.33 -23.35 -0.48
C THR A 470 3.69 -23.51 0.90
N THR A 471 2.70 -22.69 1.19
CA THR A 471 1.99 -22.72 2.47
C THR A 471 0.54 -23.09 2.27
N ASP A 472 0.04 -24.04 3.05
CA ASP A 472 -1.39 -24.34 3.10
C ASP A 472 -2.08 -23.31 4.00
N THR A 473 -3.01 -22.55 3.41
CA THR A 473 -3.75 -21.47 4.08
C THR A 473 -5.23 -21.78 4.08
N ALA A 474 -5.87 -21.72 5.23
CA ALA A 474 -7.30 -21.98 5.35
C ALA A 474 -8.07 -20.72 5.76
N PHE A 475 -9.24 -20.52 5.12
CA PHE A 475 -10.11 -19.36 5.30
C PHE A 475 -11.53 -19.79 5.70
N LYS A 476 -12.09 -19.08 6.68
CA LYS A 476 -13.51 -19.13 7.03
C LYS A 476 -13.99 -17.72 7.36
N PHE A 477 -14.99 -17.25 6.63
CA PHE A 477 -15.52 -15.90 6.74
C PHE A 477 -16.99 -15.91 7.16
N PRO A 478 -17.58 -14.79 7.57
CA PRO A 478 -18.97 -14.74 8.03
C PRO A 478 -20.00 -15.27 7.01
N MET A 479 -19.73 -15.11 5.70
CA MET A 479 -20.59 -15.60 4.63
C MET A 479 -20.37 -17.06 4.25
N GLY A 480 -19.44 -17.73 4.89
CA GLY A 480 -18.97 -19.08 4.58
C GLY A 480 -17.50 -19.10 4.17
N ALA A 481 -17.00 -20.27 3.82
CA ALA A 481 -15.63 -20.40 3.30
C ALA A 481 -15.54 -19.78 1.90
N PRO A 482 -14.58 -18.88 1.63
CA PRO A 482 -14.41 -18.27 0.30
C PRO A 482 -13.90 -19.30 -0.70
N ILE A 483 -14.54 -19.41 -1.86
CA ILE A 483 -14.09 -20.28 -2.95
C ILE A 483 -13.49 -19.42 -4.06
N LEU A 484 -12.18 -19.57 -4.24
CA LEU A 484 -11.40 -18.78 -5.18
C LEU A 484 -11.56 -19.26 -6.60
N CYS A 485 -11.82 -18.35 -7.54
CA CYS A 485 -11.98 -18.66 -8.96
C CYS A 485 -10.68 -19.23 -9.56
N GLY A 486 -10.81 -20.33 -10.30
CA GLY A 486 -9.68 -21.03 -10.91
C GLY A 486 -8.95 -21.98 -9.97
N CYS A 487 -9.43 -22.18 -8.75
CA CYS A 487 -8.80 -23.03 -7.74
C CYS A 487 -9.65 -24.25 -7.38
N GLU A 488 -8.99 -25.20 -6.71
CA GLU A 488 -9.63 -26.26 -5.93
C GLU A 488 -9.42 -25.97 -4.46
N ALA A 489 -10.48 -26.03 -3.67
CA ALA A 489 -10.49 -25.84 -2.22
C ALA A 489 -10.68 -27.17 -1.52
N GLU A 490 -9.80 -27.54 -0.61
CA GLU A 490 -10.08 -28.62 0.34
C GLU A 490 -10.92 -28.05 1.48
N MET A 491 -12.13 -28.58 1.64
CA MET A 491 -13.04 -28.18 2.72
C MET A 491 -12.72 -29.02 3.96
N LYS A 492 -12.44 -28.34 5.09
CA LYS A 492 -12.14 -28.99 6.36
C LYS A 492 -12.70 -28.17 7.52
N ASN A 493 -13.60 -28.75 8.30
CA ASN A 493 -14.28 -28.08 9.43
C ASN A 493 -14.98 -26.77 8.99
N GLY A 494 -15.53 -26.74 7.79
CA GLY A 494 -16.21 -25.58 7.24
C GLY A 494 -15.28 -24.43 6.80
N ALA A 495 -13.98 -24.64 6.71
CA ALA A 495 -13.00 -23.74 6.12
C ALA A 495 -12.56 -24.25 4.75
N SER A 496 -12.20 -23.34 3.84
CA SER A 496 -11.59 -23.66 2.55
C SER A 496 -10.07 -23.54 2.65
N SER A 497 -9.37 -24.61 2.37
CA SER A 497 -7.90 -24.65 2.39
C SER A 497 -7.34 -24.66 0.99
N TYR A 498 -6.27 -23.87 0.81
CA TYR A 498 -5.58 -23.71 -0.46
C TYR A 498 -4.09 -23.88 -0.26
N ARG A 499 -3.47 -24.51 -1.22
CA ARG A 499 -2.01 -24.57 -1.34
C ARG A 499 -1.57 -23.52 -2.35
N PHE A 500 -1.07 -22.38 -1.84
CA PHE A 500 -0.61 -21.30 -2.69
C PHE A 500 0.83 -21.53 -3.16
N ALA A 501 1.07 -21.27 -4.44
CA ALA A 501 2.40 -21.07 -4.98
C ALA A 501 2.96 -19.71 -4.50
N ARG A 502 4.12 -19.31 -5.01
CA ARG A 502 4.83 -18.09 -4.58
C ARG A 502 4.01 -16.81 -4.58
N GLY A 503 3.29 -16.53 -5.63
CA GLY A 503 2.44 -15.35 -5.75
C GLY A 503 1.16 -15.71 -6.46
N GLU A 504 0.05 -15.52 -5.79
CA GLU A 504 -1.27 -15.83 -6.29
C GLU A 504 -2.20 -14.65 -6.08
N HIS A 505 -2.98 -14.33 -7.08
CA HIS A 505 -4.08 -13.39 -6.97
C HIS A 505 -5.34 -13.97 -7.61
N ARG A 506 -6.42 -14.02 -6.85
CA ARG A 506 -7.65 -14.71 -7.21
C ARG A 506 -8.88 -13.91 -6.83
N GLU A 507 -9.91 -14.00 -7.67
CA GLU A 507 -11.24 -13.46 -7.40
C GLU A 507 -12.05 -14.45 -6.57
N CYS A 508 -12.84 -13.95 -5.62
CA CYS A 508 -13.83 -14.70 -4.87
C CYS A 508 -15.20 -14.01 -4.93
N ARG A 509 -16.18 -14.70 -5.49
CA ARG A 509 -17.61 -14.31 -5.49
C ARG A 509 -18.49 -15.34 -4.84
N ILE A 510 -17.90 -16.43 -4.35
CA ILE A 510 -18.60 -17.64 -3.93
C ILE A 510 -18.17 -17.95 -2.51
N PHE A 511 -19.16 -18.11 -1.63
CA PHE A 511 -18.95 -18.53 -0.25
C PHE A 511 -19.78 -19.78 0.01
N ILE A 512 -19.17 -20.76 0.67
CA ILE A 512 -19.78 -22.08 0.87
C ILE A 512 -19.72 -22.47 2.34
N GLU A 513 -20.85 -22.97 2.86
CA GLU A 513 -20.89 -23.74 4.10
C GLU A 513 -20.96 -25.23 3.72
N GLN A 514 -19.85 -25.93 3.91
CA GLN A 514 -19.68 -27.37 3.69
C GLN A 514 -18.57 -27.86 4.60
N GLU A 515 -18.79 -28.99 5.30
CA GLU A 515 -17.86 -29.46 6.34
C GLU A 515 -16.58 -30.06 5.78
N SER A 516 -16.67 -30.79 4.65
CA SER A 516 -15.52 -31.54 4.10
C SER A 516 -15.66 -31.76 2.60
N GLY A 517 -14.61 -32.30 1.98
CA GLY A 517 -14.57 -32.64 0.56
C GLY A 517 -13.75 -31.62 -0.24
N VAL A 518 -13.71 -31.80 -1.56
CA VAL A 518 -13.00 -30.90 -2.47
C VAL A 518 -14.00 -30.15 -3.34
N VAL A 519 -13.95 -28.83 -3.30
CA VAL A 519 -14.77 -27.96 -4.14
C VAL A 519 -13.90 -27.31 -5.21
N SER A 520 -14.30 -27.44 -6.47
CA SER A 520 -13.64 -26.82 -7.61
C SER A 520 -14.46 -25.67 -8.15
N CYS A 521 -13.83 -24.54 -8.43
CA CYS A 521 -14.44 -23.36 -9.02
C CYS A 521 -13.66 -22.95 -10.28
N ARG A 522 -14.34 -22.98 -11.46
CA ARG A 522 -13.70 -22.69 -12.75
C ARG A 522 -14.63 -21.89 -13.65
N GLU A 523 -14.06 -20.98 -14.42
CA GLU A 523 -14.79 -20.34 -15.52
C GLU A 523 -15.23 -21.41 -16.53
N ALA A 524 -16.47 -21.33 -16.95
CA ALA A 524 -17.02 -22.12 -18.04
C ALA A 524 -17.05 -21.32 -19.34
N ALA A 525 -17.16 -22.01 -20.48
CA ALA A 525 -17.25 -21.36 -21.79
C ALA A 525 -18.43 -20.34 -21.83
N PRO A 526 -18.28 -19.26 -22.60
CA PRO A 526 -19.32 -18.23 -22.71
C PRO A 526 -20.61 -18.84 -23.26
N VAL A 527 -21.69 -18.34 -22.74
CA VAL A 527 -22.96 -19.03 -22.70
C VAL A 527 -23.90 -18.54 -23.79
N ASN A 528 -24.26 -17.28 -23.76
CA ASN A 528 -25.12 -16.68 -24.79
C ASN A 528 -25.11 -15.14 -24.65
N ALA A 529 -25.94 -14.47 -25.45
CA ALA A 529 -26.01 -13.00 -25.44
C ALA A 529 -26.59 -12.41 -24.13
N ARG A 530 -27.25 -13.20 -23.30
CA ARG A 530 -27.81 -12.76 -22.00
C ARG A 530 -26.84 -12.95 -20.86
N TYR A 531 -26.15 -14.11 -20.79
CA TYR A 531 -25.19 -14.42 -19.72
C TYR A 531 -23.78 -14.43 -20.30
N ARG A 532 -23.00 -13.41 -19.94
CA ARG A 532 -21.66 -13.19 -20.47
C ARG A 532 -20.60 -13.99 -19.75
N ARG A 533 -20.91 -14.42 -18.52
CA ARG A 533 -19.99 -15.15 -17.65
C ARG A 533 -20.72 -16.33 -17.03
N ALA A 534 -20.06 -17.46 -16.98
CA ALA A 534 -20.54 -18.65 -16.28
C ALA A 534 -19.41 -19.22 -15.43
N ILE A 535 -19.68 -19.52 -14.18
CA ILE A 535 -18.73 -20.13 -13.25
C ILE A 535 -19.29 -21.49 -12.85
N ARG A 536 -18.56 -22.56 -13.18
CA ARG A 536 -18.90 -23.92 -12.74
C ARG A 536 -18.34 -24.15 -11.35
N ILE A 537 -19.20 -24.58 -10.44
CA ILE A 537 -18.86 -24.98 -9.08
C ILE A 537 -19.21 -26.46 -8.95
N SER A 538 -18.28 -27.30 -8.53
CA SER A 538 -18.46 -28.75 -8.41
C SER A 538 -17.83 -29.30 -7.12
N GLY A 539 -18.23 -30.54 -6.75
CA GLY A 539 -17.81 -31.15 -5.48
C GLY A 539 -18.69 -30.75 -4.29
N LEU A 540 -19.91 -30.27 -4.58
CA LEU A 540 -20.86 -29.84 -3.56
C LEU A 540 -21.48 -31.03 -2.85
N GLN A 541 -21.58 -30.97 -1.51
CA GLN A 541 -22.15 -32.03 -0.64
C GLN A 541 -23.09 -31.38 0.40
N SER A 542 -24.37 -31.33 0.07
CA SER A 542 -25.40 -30.67 0.90
C SER A 542 -25.02 -29.26 1.36
N ALA A 543 -24.36 -28.52 0.47
CA ALA A 543 -23.79 -27.24 0.76
C ALA A 543 -24.84 -26.11 0.81
N THR A 544 -24.59 -25.11 1.65
CA THR A 544 -25.19 -23.77 1.50
C THR A 544 -24.22 -22.87 0.72
N LEU A 545 -24.73 -22.30 -0.37
CA LEU A 545 -23.95 -21.39 -1.22
C LEU A 545 -24.49 -19.98 -1.14
N ARG A 546 -23.57 -19.01 -1.14
CA ARG A 546 -23.88 -17.58 -1.33
C ARG A 546 -23.03 -17.05 -2.48
N LEU A 547 -23.73 -16.59 -3.52
CA LEU A 547 -23.14 -16.22 -4.81
C LEU A 547 -23.35 -14.73 -5.04
N PHE A 548 -22.26 -13.98 -5.21
CA PHE A 548 -22.25 -12.52 -5.35
C PHE A 548 -22.11 -12.13 -6.83
N PRO A 549 -23.16 -11.67 -7.50
CA PRO A 549 -23.06 -11.18 -8.86
C PRO A 549 -22.26 -9.87 -8.92
N GLU A 550 -21.84 -9.52 -10.11
CA GLU A 550 -21.35 -8.18 -10.40
C GLU A 550 -22.45 -7.15 -10.12
N SER A 551 -22.05 -5.94 -9.71
CA SER A 551 -22.96 -4.87 -9.34
C SER A 551 -23.89 -4.51 -10.51
N GLY A 552 -25.19 -4.37 -10.25
CA GLY A 552 -26.16 -4.00 -11.26
C GLY A 552 -26.39 -5.04 -12.38
N ARG A 553 -25.90 -6.29 -12.21
CA ARG A 553 -26.07 -7.34 -13.24
C ARG A 553 -27.10 -8.39 -12.86
N GLU A 554 -27.78 -8.92 -13.88
CA GLU A 554 -28.61 -10.11 -13.72
C GLU A 554 -27.76 -11.29 -13.26
N ALA A 555 -28.33 -12.14 -12.42
CA ALA A 555 -27.68 -13.36 -11.98
C ALA A 555 -28.71 -14.52 -11.91
N ALA A 556 -28.21 -15.70 -12.20
CA ALA A 556 -29.02 -16.93 -12.10
C ALA A 556 -28.11 -18.13 -11.80
N VAL A 557 -28.72 -19.23 -11.41
CA VAL A 557 -28.04 -20.52 -11.27
C VAL A 557 -28.66 -21.53 -12.19
N SER A 558 -27.85 -22.33 -12.88
CA SER A 558 -28.29 -23.43 -13.74
C SER A 558 -27.71 -24.75 -13.27
N THR A 559 -28.45 -25.82 -13.46
CA THR A 559 -28.03 -27.21 -13.16
C THR A 559 -27.32 -27.89 -14.34
N ALA A 560 -27.40 -27.31 -15.53
CA ALA A 560 -26.80 -27.84 -16.76
C ALA A 560 -25.92 -26.80 -17.45
N PRO A 561 -24.91 -27.23 -18.20
CA PRO A 561 -24.16 -26.32 -19.06
C PRO A 561 -25.10 -25.68 -20.06
N ILE A 562 -24.96 -24.39 -20.28
CA ILE A 562 -25.77 -23.66 -21.23
C ILE A 562 -25.17 -23.87 -22.61
N THR A 563 -25.64 -24.86 -23.32
CA THR A 563 -25.27 -25.13 -24.72
C THR A 563 -26.23 -24.48 -25.70
N ASP A 564 -27.45 -24.13 -25.25
CA ASP A 564 -28.51 -23.56 -26.04
C ASP A 564 -29.16 -22.34 -25.35
N TYR A 565 -30.08 -21.66 -26.01
CA TYR A 565 -30.67 -20.38 -25.62
C TYR A 565 -31.47 -20.39 -24.32
N THR A 566 -31.71 -21.55 -23.73
CA THR A 566 -32.56 -21.68 -22.52
C THR A 566 -31.85 -22.44 -21.41
N PRO A 567 -31.29 -21.71 -20.40
CA PRO A 567 -30.75 -22.35 -19.21
C PRO A 567 -31.87 -23.03 -18.39
N ILE A 568 -31.55 -24.18 -17.81
CA ILE A 568 -32.42 -24.83 -16.80
C ILE A 568 -32.09 -24.18 -15.46
N PHE A 569 -32.92 -23.24 -15.03
CA PHE A 569 -32.73 -22.54 -13.78
C PHE A 569 -32.94 -23.44 -12.57
N ASP A 570 -32.07 -23.27 -11.57
CA ASP A 570 -32.19 -23.97 -10.31
C ASP A 570 -33.09 -23.18 -9.34
N SER A 571 -34.32 -23.63 -9.14
CA SER A 571 -35.29 -22.95 -8.28
C SER A 571 -34.99 -23.01 -6.79
N ARG A 572 -33.92 -23.72 -6.39
CA ARG A 572 -33.48 -23.76 -4.99
C ARG A 572 -32.69 -22.51 -4.58
N PHE A 573 -32.33 -21.64 -5.56
CA PHE A 573 -31.64 -20.39 -5.30
C PHE A 573 -32.61 -19.23 -5.23
N GLU A 574 -32.49 -18.47 -4.13
CA GLU A 574 -33.30 -17.28 -3.88
C GLU A 574 -32.40 -16.06 -3.82
N GLU A 575 -32.89 -14.94 -4.33
CA GLU A 575 -32.21 -13.65 -4.16
C GLU A 575 -32.35 -13.14 -2.73
N LYS A 576 -31.25 -12.78 -2.11
CA LYS A 576 -31.14 -12.20 -0.76
C LYS A 576 -30.47 -10.85 -0.84
N TYR A 577 -30.78 -10.02 0.12
CA TYR A 577 -30.12 -8.76 0.38
C TYR A 577 -29.94 -8.58 1.88
N ASP A 578 -28.77 -8.21 2.28
CA ASP A 578 -28.53 -7.68 3.62
C ASP A 578 -27.65 -6.43 3.58
N GLU A 579 -27.74 -5.61 4.60
CA GLU A 579 -27.03 -4.33 4.66
C GLU A 579 -25.51 -4.49 4.75
N ARG A 580 -25.03 -5.61 5.31
CA ARG A 580 -23.59 -5.90 5.46
C ARG A 580 -22.94 -6.45 4.21
N HIS A 581 -23.65 -7.26 3.44
CA HIS A 581 -23.07 -8.03 2.36
C HIS A 581 -23.59 -7.61 0.97
N GLY A 582 -24.72 -6.89 0.93
CA GLY A 582 -25.38 -6.49 -0.29
C GLY A 582 -26.25 -7.60 -0.88
N ARG A 583 -26.42 -7.61 -2.20
CA ARG A 583 -27.24 -8.56 -2.94
C ARG A 583 -26.46 -9.83 -3.28
N TYR A 584 -27.06 -10.99 -3.04
CA TYR A 584 -26.50 -12.31 -3.39
C TYR A 584 -27.62 -13.33 -3.66
N LEU A 585 -27.26 -14.45 -4.30
CA LEU A 585 -28.13 -15.62 -4.45
C LEU A 585 -27.77 -16.64 -3.37
N GLU A 586 -28.74 -17.13 -2.62
CA GLU A 586 -28.54 -18.18 -1.62
C GLU A 586 -29.23 -19.47 -2.05
N GLY A 587 -28.49 -20.58 -2.04
CA GLY A 587 -29.02 -21.93 -2.25
C GLY A 587 -28.62 -22.84 -1.09
N LYS A 588 -29.58 -23.71 -0.63
CA LYS A 588 -29.36 -24.62 0.49
C LYS A 588 -29.49 -26.08 0.04
N ASN A 589 -28.77 -26.98 0.73
CA ASN A 589 -28.76 -28.42 0.44
C ASN A 589 -28.39 -28.75 -1.01
N ILE A 590 -27.41 -28.04 -1.54
CA ILE A 590 -26.96 -28.21 -2.92
C ILE A 590 -25.87 -29.28 -2.96
N SER A 591 -26.05 -30.27 -3.88
CA SER A 591 -25.09 -31.35 -4.10
C SER A 591 -24.72 -31.49 -5.58
N GLY A 592 -23.53 -32.00 -5.87
CA GLY A 592 -23.01 -32.22 -7.22
C GLY A 592 -22.35 -31.01 -7.81
N HIS A 593 -22.92 -30.39 -8.84
CA HIS A 593 -22.37 -29.20 -9.48
C HIS A 593 -23.50 -28.24 -9.91
N ILE A 594 -23.10 -26.97 -10.04
CA ILE A 594 -23.96 -25.89 -10.56
C ILE A 594 -23.15 -24.97 -11.47
N TYR A 595 -23.88 -24.15 -12.23
CA TYR A 595 -23.31 -23.05 -13.02
C TYR A 595 -23.90 -21.73 -12.50
N PHE A 596 -23.04 -20.88 -11.95
CA PHE A 596 -23.39 -19.53 -11.57
C PHE A 596 -23.23 -18.61 -12.79
N LEU A 597 -24.33 -17.97 -13.18
CA LEU A 597 -24.47 -17.18 -14.39
C LEU A 597 -24.56 -15.71 -14.06
N ILE A 598 -23.70 -14.88 -14.69
CA ILE A 598 -23.71 -13.42 -14.57
C ILE A 598 -24.09 -12.83 -15.92
N GLY A 599 -25.18 -12.07 -15.95
CA GLY A 599 -25.86 -11.63 -17.15
C GLY A 599 -25.60 -10.17 -17.55
N ARG A 600 -26.59 -9.60 -18.21
CA ARG A 600 -26.59 -8.20 -18.64
C ARG A 600 -26.76 -7.26 -17.45
N GLU A 601 -26.51 -5.98 -17.69
CA GLU A 601 -26.90 -4.92 -16.75
C GLU A 601 -28.41 -4.90 -16.57
N ILE A 602 -28.85 -4.80 -15.33
CA ILE A 602 -30.24 -4.55 -14.99
C ILE A 602 -30.48 -3.09 -15.38
N ARG A 603 -31.15 -2.86 -16.50
CA ARG A 603 -31.67 -1.55 -16.81
C ARG A 603 -32.85 -1.31 -15.89
N GLU A 604 -32.82 -0.26 -15.08
CA GLU A 604 -34.04 0.26 -14.49
C GLU A 604 -35.00 0.50 -15.65
N SER A 605 -36.00 -0.33 -15.76
CA SER A 605 -37.07 -0.13 -16.71
C SER A 605 -37.72 1.20 -16.35
N ALA A 606 -37.57 2.18 -17.22
CA ALA A 606 -38.44 3.33 -17.19
C ALA A 606 -39.89 2.76 -17.20
N ILE A 607 -40.53 2.87 -16.06
CA ILE A 607 -41.97 2.62 -15.98
C ILE A 607 -42.57 3.72 -16.82
N ILE A 608 -43.02 3.34 -18.04
CA ILE A 608 -43.84 4.20 -18.88
C ILE A 608 -45.25 4.27 -18.28
#